data_7b73e30f45f0bae9885b1ffccc7b10ef
#
_entry.id   7b73e30f45f0bae9885b1ffccc7b10ef
#
_cell.length_a   1.000
_cell.length_b   1.000
_cell.length_c   1.000
_cell.angle_alpha   90.00
_cell.angle_beta   90.00
_cell.angle_gamma   90.00
#
_symmetry.space_group_name_H-M   'P 1'
#
loop_
_entity.id
_entity.type
_entity.pdbx_description
1 polymer ?
#
loop_
_entity_poly.entity_id
_entity_poly.type
_entity_poly.pdbx_seq_one_letter_code
_entity_poly.pdbx_strand_id
1 'polypeptide(L)'
;MDPKNRLNQDEAKVNSNIARVRSRGMKLKDEYVTLSHGAGGKASAALVEQVFVSGYGNRVLEELTDAGVLPLTEILGVFAEDEDALADFSGYKLAMSTDSYVVNPIVFPGGSIGELAVNGTVNDLAVSGAIPKVISAGFILEEGLPIADLRREVQAMRDAAEKAGVRIVTGDTKVVPKGSGDKLFINTAGIGIVPLSRQLGADQVQRGDRIIVSGAIADHGMSVMMARGDLAIEAPIKSDTRAVNCLVEGLLGAVPQTRWMRDATRGGLGTVLNELAVATGLGIAIEDESIPVHDMTRGACDMLGIDPIYVANEGMFCAVVPADQVDTALETLRALPGGEEAANIGRVVSKPESSVVMVTAFGGTRMIDMLVGDPLPRIC
;
A
#
# COMPACT_ATOMS: atom_id res chain seq x y z
N MET A 1 -5.08 -51.17 -47.32
CA MET A 1 -4.87 -50.57 -45.99
C MET A 1 -5.62 -49.24 -45.98
N ASP A 2 -6.62 -49.16 -45.11
CA ASP A 2 -7.53 -48.01 -45.03
C ASP A 2 -6.76 -46.79 -44.50
N PRO A 3 -6.74 -45.63 -45.19
CA PRO A 3 -6.06 -44.41 -44.74
C PRO A 3 -6.54 -43.91 -43.37
N LYS A 4 -7.78 -44.24 -42.98
CA LYS A 4 -8.34 -43.87 -41.70
C LYS A 4 -7.70 -44.53 -40.48
N ASN A 5 -7.02 -45.68 -40.69
CA ASN A 5 -6.40 -46.43 -39.57
C ASN A 5 -4.98 -45.92 -39.26
N ARG A 6 -4.35 -45.16 -40.11
CA ARG A 6 -3.05 -44.50 -39.85
C ARG A 6 -3.18 -43.24 -39.00
N LEU A 7 -4.25 -42.50 -39.19
CA LEU A 7 -4.53 -41.28 -38.43
C LEU A 7 -4.78 -41.56 -36.96
N ASN A 8 -5.51 -42.63 -36.61
CA ASN A 8 -5.85 -42.95 -35.20
C ASN A 8 -4.66 -43.47 -34.36
N GLN A 9 -3.69 -44.15 -34.98
CA GLN A 9 -2.48 -44.62 -34.23
C GLN A 9 -1.46 -43.48 -34.06
N ASP A 10 -1.37 -42.55 -35.02
CA ASP A 10 -0.51 -41.38 -34.92
C ASP A 10 -1.13 -40.32 -33.95
N GLU A 11 -2.45 -40.21 -33.92
CA GLU A 11 -3.16 -39.27 -33.02
C GLU A 11 -2.99 -39.61 -31.55
N ALA A 12 -3.08 -40.87 -31.15
CA ALA A 12 -2.80 -41.32 -29.79
C ALA A 12 -1.32 -41.09 -29.37
N LYS A 13 -0.39 -41.27 -30.34
CA LYS A 13 1.04 -41.02 -30.13
C LYS A 13 1.37 -39.54 -30.09
N VAL A 14 0.73 -38.75 -30.92
CA VAL A 14 0.80 -37.27 -30.93
C VAL A 14 0.20 -36.73 -29.63
N ASN A 15 -0.99 -37.20 -29.23
CA ASN A 15 -1.63 -36.77 -27.97
C ASN A 15 -0.82 -37.19 -26.75
N SER A 16 -0.19 -38.41 -26.72
CA SER A 16 0.70 -38.82 -25.64
C SER A 16 2.00 -37.99 -25.61
N ASN A 17 2.54 -37.62 -26.77
CA ASN A 17 3.70 -36.74 -26.87
C ASN A 17 3.36 -35.30 -26.47
N ILE A 18 2.18 -34.81 -26.87
CA ILE A 18 1.67 -33.51 -26.45
C ILE A 18 1.43 -33.49 -24.94
N ALA A 19 0.82 -34.53 -24.38
CA ALA A 19 0.62 -34.67 -22.92
C ALA A 19 1.97 -34.73 -22.17
N ARG A 20 2.97 -35.46 -22.73
CA ARG A 20 4.32 -35.55 -22.16
C ARG A 20 5.11 -34.25 -22.29
N VAL A 21 4.88 -33.45 -23.34
CA VAL A 21 5.47 -32.11 -23.49
C VAL A 21 4.78 -31.10 -22.58
N ARG A 22 3.45 -31.23 -22.43
CA ARG A 22 2.66 -30.40 -21.50
C ARG A 22 2.96 -30.72 -20.02
N SER A 23 3.24 -32.00 -19.68
CA SER A 23 3.62 -32.41 -18.32
C SER A 23 5.07 -32.04 -17.94
N ARG A 24 5.91 -31.67 -18.88
CA ARG A 24 7.19 -31.04 -18.60
C ARG A 24 6.91 -29.56 -18.36
N GLY A 25 6.76 -29.17 -17.09
CA GLY A 25 6.59 -27.76 -16.72
C GLY A 25 7.54 -26.87 -17.51
N MET A 26 7.03 -25.78 -18.05
CA MET A 26 7.82 -24.82 -18.84
C MET A 26 8.88 -24.25 -17.90
N LYS A 27 10.18 -24.43 -18.21
CA LYS A 27 11.25 -23.86 -17.40
C LYS A 27 11.57 -22.47 -17.90
N LEU A 28 11.49 -21.50 -17.01
CA LEU A 28 12.04 -20.17 -17.23
C LEU A 28 13.57 -20.29 -17.24
N LYS A 29 14.19 -20.08 -18.40
CA LYS A 29 15.64 -20.22 -18.60
C LYS A 29 16.33 -18.86 -18.68
N ASP A 30 15.57 -17.82 -18.95
CA ASP A 30 16.08 -16.49 -19.16
C ASP A 30 16.47 -15.84 -17.81
N GLU A 31 17.61 -15.17 -17.80
CA GLU A 31 18.09 -14.41 -16.64
C GLU A 31 17.47 -13.00 -16.59
N TYR A 32 17.00 -12.51 -17.74
CA TYR A 32 16.44 -11.16 -17.91
C TYR A 32 15.06 -11.22 -18.55
N VAL A 33 14.23 -10.23 -18.22
CA VAL A 33 12.96 -10.02 -18.90
C VAL A 33 13.20 -9.62 -20.35
N THR A 34 12.47 -10.26 -21.28
CA THR A 34 12.49 -9.95 -22.72
C THR A 34 11.08 -9.64 -23.21
N LEU A 35 10.93 -9.03 -24.36
CA LEU A 35 9.61 -8.76 -24.97
C LEU A 35 8.76 -10.03 -25.15
N SER A 36 9.39 -11.20 -25.33
CA SER A 36 8.67 -12.47 -25.44
C SER A 36 7.89 -12.86 -24.19
N HIS A 37 8.30 -12.37 -23.01
CA HIS A 37 7.59 -12.57 -21.74
C HIS A 37 6.27 -11.78 -21.66
N GLY A 38 6.11 -10.75 -22.49
CA GLY A 38 4.87 -9.96 -22.62
C GLY A 38 3.98 -10.35 -23.83
N ALA A 39 4.42 -11.30 -24.68
CA ALA A 39 3.77 -11.60 -25.96
C ALA A 39 2.62 -12.63 -25.87
N GLY A 40 2.26 -13.14 -24.68
CA GLY A 40 1.17 -14.11 -24.50
C GLY A 40 1.51 -15.56 -24.87
N GLY A 41 2.81 -15.87 -25.17
CA GLY A 41 3.26 -17.20 -25.58
C GLY A 41 3.84 -18.03 -24.41
N LYS A 42 4.64 -19.05 -24.77
CA LYS A 42 5.26 -19.95 -23.78
C LYS A 42 6.18 -19.25 -22.79
N ALA A 43 6.87 -18.18 -23.21
CA ALA A 43 7.72 -17.39 -22.31
C ALA A 43 6.88 -16.65 -21.26
N SER A 44 5.75 -16.05 -21.67
CA SER A 44 4.80 -15.39 -20.75
C SER A 44 4.24 -16.40 -19.75
N ALA A 45 3.79 -17.56 -20.21
CA ALA A 45 3.26 -18.61 -19.34
C ALA A 45 4.32 -19.11 -18.32
N ALA A 46 5.57 -19.29 -18.77
CA ALA A 46 6.66 -19.68 -17.87
C ALA A 46 6.98 -18.60 -16.82
N LEU A 47 6.94 -17.34 -17.21
CA LEU A 47 7.12 -16.22 -16.28
C LEU A 47 6.00 -16.21 -15.24
N VAL A 48 4.73 -16.29 -15.64
CA VAL A 48 3.57 -16.31 -14.75
C VAL A 48 3.67 -17.47 -13.76
N GLU A 49 3.89 -18.69 -14.26
CA GLU A 49 3.94 -19.89 -13.41
C GLU A 49 5.12 -19.88 -12.43
N GLN A 50 6.33 -19.53 -12.90
CA GLN A 50 7.55 -19.70 -12.11
C GLN A 50 7.99 -18.46 -11.33
N VAL A 51 7.37 -17.32 -11.53
CA VAL A 51 7.63 -16.12 -10.73
C VAL A 51 6.41 -15.76 -9.90
N PHE A 52 5.27 -15.49 -10.52
CA PHE A 52 4.10 -14.97 -9.83
C PHE A 52 3.35 -16.08 -9.06
N VAL A 53 2.90 -17.14 -9.73
CA VAL A 53 2.17 -18.23 -9.06
C VAL A 53 3.07 -18.95 -8.05
N SER A 54 4.34 -19.19 -8.36
CA SER A 54 5.26 -19.77 -7.38
C SER A 54 5.60 -18.83 -6.22
N GLY A 55 5.49 -17.51 -6.42
CA GLY A 55 5.75 -16.48 -5.41
C GLY A 55 4.61 -16.31 -4.42
N TYR A 56 3.43 -15.97 -4.89
CA TYR A 56 2.26 -15.67 -4.05
C TYR A 56 0.99 -16.45 -4.45
N GLY A 57 1.14 -17.62 -5.10
CA GLY A 57 0.03 -18.46 -5.56
C GLY A 57 -0.93 -18.82 -4.43
N ASN A 58 -2.20 -18.91 -4.81
CA ASN A 58 -3.27 -19.40 -3.96
C ASN A 58 -4.34 -20.04 -4.86
N ARG A 59 -5.32 -20.73 -4.26
CA ARG A 59 -6.36 -21.47 -4.99
C ARG A 59 -7.01 -20.66 -6.12
N VAL A 60 -7.28 -19.38 -5.91
CA VAL A 60 -7.93 -18.53 -6.92
C VAL A 60 -6.98 -18.20 -8.06
N LEU A 61 -5.74 -17.83 -7.74
CA LEU A 61 -4.74 -17.45 -8.74
C LEU A 61 -4.26 -18.65 -9.57
N GLU A 62 -4.21 -19.85 -8.97
CA GLU A 62 -3.79 -21.10 -9.64
C GLU A 62 -4.78 -21.55 -10.73
N GLU A 63 -6.03 -21.06 -10.72
CA GLU A 63 -7.00 -21.33 -11.77
C GLU A 63 -6.62 -20.66 -13.11
N LEU A 64 -5.77 -19.63 -13.08
CA LEU A 64 -5.26 -18.89 -14.27
C LEU A 64 -6.38 -18.45 -15.24
N THR A 65 -7.51 -18.02 -14.68
CA THR A 65 -8.65 -17.47 -15.41
C THR A 65 -8.50 -15.97 -15.62
N ASP A 66 -9.31 -15.36 -16.52
CA ASP A 66 -9.27 -13.92 -16.81
C ASP A 66 -9.63 -13.04 -15.61
N ALA A 67 -10.30 -13.61 -14.60
CA ALA A 67 -10.65 -12.90 -13.37
C ALA A 67 -10.54 -13.83 -12.16
N GLY A 68 -10.05 -13.30 -11.04
CA GLY A 68 -10.11 -13.98 -9.75
C GLY A 68 -11.55 -13.98 -9.23
N VAL A 69 -12.18 -15.15 -9.14
CA VAL A 69 -13.57 -15.30 -8.66
C VAL A 69 -13.56 -15.90 -7.26
N LEU A 70 -14.16 -15.16 -6.32
CA LEU A 70 -14.31 -15.60 -4.93
C LEU A 70 -15.77 -15.53 -4.51
N PRO A 71 -16.25 -16.46 -3.67
CA PRO A 71 -17.53 -16.32 -3.00
C PRO A 71 -17.58 -15.04 -2.17
N LEU A 72 -18.71 -14.32 -2.20
CA LEU A 72 -18.87 -13.13 -1.35
C LEU A 72 -18.70 -13.45 0.13
N THR A 73 -19.08 -14.63 0.56
CA THR A 73 -18.88 -15.12 1.93
C THR A 73 -17.40 -15.15 2.34
N GLU A 74 -16.53 -15.52 1.41
CA GLU A 74 -15.08 -15.54 1.65
C GLU A 74 -14.50 -14.12 1.77
N ILE A 75 -15.02 -13.16 0.99
CA ILE A 75 -14.66 -11.73 1.10
C ILE A 75 -15.16 -11.15 2.42
N LEU A 76 -16.39 -11.50 2.83
CA LEU A 76 -16.99 -11.01 4.07
C LEU A 76 -16.41 -11.68 5.33
N GLY A 77 -15.68 -12.79 5.18
CA GLY A 77 -15.13 -13.55 6.32
C GLY A 77 -16.22 -14.36 7.06
N VAL A 78 -17.36 -14.61 6.43
CA VAL A 78 -18.44 -15.42 6.97
C VAL A 78 -18.18 -16.86 6.56
N PHE A 79 -17.79 -17.72 7.49
CA PHE A 79 -17.68 -19.16 7.26
C PHE A 79 -19.08 -19.77 7.28
N ALA A 80 -19.47 -20.36 6.15
CA ALA A 80 -20.80 -20.83 5.88
C ALA A 80 -21.14 -22.15 6.59
N GLU A 81 -21.12 -22.19 7.91
CA GLU A 81 -21.86 -23.22 8.66
C GLU A 81 -23.30 -22.76 8.98
N ASP A 82 -23.60 -21.48 8.72
CA ASP A 82 -24.92 -20.89 9.00
C ASP A 82 -25.49 -20.32 7.69
N GLU A 83 -26.40 -21.02 7.04
CA GLU A 83 -27.09 -20.54 5.82
C GLU A 83 -27.87 -19.23 6.09
N ASP A 84 -28.27 -18.98 7.33
CA ASP A 84 -28.94 -17.74 7.77
C ASP A 84 -27.97 -16.55 7.87
N ALA A 85 -26.65 -16.78 8.07
CA ALA A 85 -25.64 -15.73 8.07
C ALA A 85 -25.34 -15.16 6.66
N LEU A 86 -25.76 -15.85 5.62
CA LEU A 86 -25.67 -15.40 4.23
C LEU A 86 -26.75 -14.36 3.85
N ALA A 87 -27.76 -14.18 4.67
CA ALA A 87 -28.96 -13.41 4.28
C ALA A 87 -28.84 -11.90 4.55
N ASP A 88 -27.86 -11.42 5.34
CA ASP A 88 -27.81 -10.00 5.72
C ASP A 88 -26.46 -9.33 5.42
N PHE A 89 -26.24 -9.02 4.14
CA PHE A 89 -25.15 -8.13 3.72
C PHE A 89 -25.42 -6.65 4.01
N SER A 90 -26.59 -6.31 4.54
CA SER A 90 -27.01 -4.93 4.83
C SER A 90 -26.13 -4.26 5.89
N GLY A 91 -25.39 -5.05 6.69
CA GLY A 91 -24.45 -4.57 7.73
C GLY A 91 -23.12 -4.06 7.22
N TYR A 92 -22.84 -4.09 5.91
CA TYR A 92 -21.51 -3.76 5.35
C TYR A 92 -21.59 -2.92 4.08
N LYS A 93 -20.51 -2.18 3.81
CA LYS A 93 -20.22 -1.51 2.53
C LYS A 93 -18.97 -2.12 1.92
N LEU A 94 -18.86 -2.05 0.60
CA LEU A 94 -17.63 -2.39 -0.13
C LEU A 94 -16.77 -1.14 -0.26
N ALA A 95 -15.46 -1.28 0.02
CA ALA A 95 -14.46 -0.29 -0.30
C ALA A 95 -13.54 -0.82 -1.40
N MET A 96 -13.10 0.06 -2.28
CA MET A 96 -12.13 -0.24 -3.34
C MET A 96 -11.12 0.90 -3.43
N SER A 97 -9.84 0.57 -3.48
CA SER A 97 -8.75 1.51 -3.76
C SER A 97 -7.88 0.99 -4.88
N THR A 98 -7.17 1.87 -5.56
CA THR A 98 -6.13 1.52 -6.54
C THR A 98 -5.01 2.53 -6.50
N ASP A 99 -3.77 2.04 -6.59
CA ASP A 99 -2.59 2.87 -6.59
C ASP A 99 -1.51 2.34 -7.55
N SER A 100 -0.59 3.23 -7.96
CA SER A 100 0.46 2.91 -8.93
C SER A 100 1.81 3.32 -8.38
N TYR A 101 2.74 2.38 -8.34
CA TYR A 101 4.05 2.51 -7.73
C TYR A 101 5.14 2.60 -8.79
N VAL A 102 5.93 3.66 -8.71
CA VAL A 102 6.98 4.03 -9.69
C VAL A 102 8.29 4.42 -9.01
N VAL A 103 8.52 3.94 -7.79
CA VAL A 103 9.69 4.31 -6.98
C VAL A 103 11.01 3.91 -7.65
N ASN A 104 11.97 4.80 -7.61
CA ASN A 104 13.34 4.57 -8.07
C ASN A 104 14.34 5.05 -6.99
N PRO A 105 15.27 4.17 -6.52
CA PRO A 105 15.45 2.77 -6.91
C PRO A 105 14.31 1.86 -6.42
N ILE A 106 14.08 0.73 -7.11
CA ILE A 106 13.02 -0.24 -6.74
C ILE A 106 13.28 -0.96 -5.40
N VAL A 107 14.51 -0.88 -4.89
CA VAL A 107 14.91 -1.34 -3.55
C VAL A 107 15.59 -0.19 -2.84
N PHE A 108 15.14 0.10 -1.65
CA PHE A 108 15.64 1.19 -0.82
C PHE A 108 15.82 0.72 0.64
N PRO A 109 16.56 1.43 1.48
CA PRO A 109 16.70 1.03 2.88
C PRO A 109 15.34 0.95 3.58
N GLY A 110 15.02 -0.21 4.13
CA GLY A 110 13.76 -0.47 4.84
C GLY A 110 12.63 -1.03 3.99
N GLY A 111 12.78 -1.16 2.66
CA GLY A 111 11.73 -1.71 1.82
C GLY A 111 12.05 -1.84 0.34
N SER A 112 11.02 -2.15 -0.43
CA SER A 112 11.09 -2.26 -1.88
C SER A 112 9.75 -1.92 -2.53
N ILE A 113 9.74 -1.75 -3.85
CA ILE A 113 8.51 -1.47 -4.61
C ILE A 113 7.45 -2.57 -4.43
N GLY A 114 7.87 -3.84 -4.29
CA GLY A 114 6.95 -4.95 -4.08
C GLY A 114 6.22 -4.86 -2.73
N GLU A 115 6.94 -4.59 -1.65
CA GLU A 115 6.36 -4.38 -0.33
C GLU A 115 5.47 -3.13 -0.30
N LEU A 116 5.97 -2.03 -0.86
CA LEU A 116 5.28 -0.75 -0.96
C LEU A 116 3.92 -0.90 -1.66
N ALA A 117 3.88 -1.63 -2.79
CA ALA A 117 2.67 -1.81 -3.59
C ALA A 117 1.54 -2.54 -2.86
N VAL A 118 1.86 -3.41 -1.94
CA VAL A 118 0.86 -4.07 -1.08
C VAL A 118 0.45 -3.15 0.06
N ASN A 119 1.43 -2.60 0.77
CA ASN A 119 1.19 -1.80 1.97
C ASN A 119 0.35 -0.55 1.68
N GLY A 120 0.66 0.21 0.64
CA GLY A 120 -0.08 1.44 0.33
C GLY A 120 -1.55 1.18 0.02
N THR A 121 -1.86 0.21 -0.86
CA THR A 121 -3.27 -0.14 -1.15
C THR A 121 -4.00 -0.69 0.08
N VAL A 122 -3.32 -1.45 0.94
CA VAL A 122 -3.88 -1.89 2.24
C VAL A 122 -4.13 -0.69 3.15
N ASN A 123 -3.23 0.27 3.19
CA ASN A 123 -3.31 1.45 4.04
C ASN A 123 -4.48 2.35 3.62
N ASP A 124 -4.66 2.61 2.31
CA ASP A 124 -5.80 3.33 1.77
C ASP A 124 -7.15 2.72 2.22
N LEU A 125 -7.26 1.40 2.06
CA LEU A 125 -8.46 0.68 2.50
C LEU A 125 -8.65 0.80 4.02
N ALA A 126 -7.59 0.60 4.79
CA ALA A 126 -7.65 0.62 6.25
C ALA A 126 -8.07 1.99 6.78
N VAL A 127 -7.44 3.09 6.32
CA VAL A 127 -7.76 4.44 6.80
C VAL A 127 -9.15 4.92 6.37
N SER A 128 -9.74 4.30 5.33
CA SER A 128 -11.14 4.48 4.98
C SER A 128 -12.11 3.72 5.89
N GLY A 129 -11.60 2.98 6.89
CA GLY A 129 -12.37 2.14 7.82
C GLY A 129 -12.67 0.75 7.28
N ALA A 130 -12.10 0.37 6.14
CA ALA A 130 -12.29 -0.97 5.60
C ALA A 130 -11.35 -1.99 6.24
N ILE A 131 -11.80 -3.23 6.28
CA ILE A 131 -10.99 -4.42 6.54
C ILE A 131 -10.53 -4.93 5.17
N PRO A 132 -9.24 -4.76 4.79
CA PRO A 132 -8.73 -5.20 3.49
C PRO A 132 -8.86 -6.71 3.33
N LYS A 133 -9.17 -7.21 2.14
CA LYS A 133 -9.39 -8.64 1.88
C LYS A 133 -8.58 -9.20 0.74
N VAL A 134 -8.67 -8.57 -0.43
CA VAL A 134 -8.03 -9.06 -1.64
C VAL A 134 -7.42 -7.92 -2.44
N ILE A 135 -6.37 -8.23 -3.19
CA ILE A 135 -5.64 -7.29 -4.04
C ILE A 135 -5.47 -7.90 -5.43
N SER A 136 -5.58 -7.10 -6.48
CA SER A 136 -5.04 -7.40 -7.80
C SER A 136 -3.67 -6.74 -7.96
N ALA A 137 -2.78 -7.31 -8.81
CA ALA A 137 -1.46 -6.76 -9.05
C ALA A 137 -1.13 -6.74 -10.56
N GLY A 138 -1.04 -5.56 -11.14
CA GLY A 138 -0.58 -5.34 -12.50
C GLY A 138 0.89 -4.93 -12.53
N PHE A 139 1.65 -5.52 -13.48
CA PHE A 139 3.08 -5.27 -13.64
C PHE A 139 3.37 -4.69 -15.03
N ILE A 140 4.14 -3.60 -15.07
CA ILE A 140 4.77 -3.10 -16.29
C ILE A 140 6.27 -3.31 -16.12
N LEU A 141 6.83 -4.22 -16.92
CA LEU A 141 8.22 -4.63 -16.86
C LEU A 141 8.99 -4.02 -18.03
N GLU A 142 10.13 -3.43 -17.76
CA GLU A 142 11.04 -3.01 -18.82
C GLU A 142 11.89 -4.18 -19.31
N GLU A 143 12.06 -4.31 -20.61
CA GLU A 143 12.98 -5.28 -21.21
C GLU A 143 14.40 -5.09 -20.66
N GLY A 144 15.01 -6.17 -20.20
CA GLY A 144 16.32 -6.15 -19.55
C GLY A 144 16.28 -6.15 -18.02
N LEU A 145 15.10 -6.10 -17.40
CA LEU A 145 14.96 -6.31 -15.96
C LEU A 145 15.45 -7.73 -15.61
N PRO A 146 16.38 -7.89 -14.63
CA PRO A 146 16.78 -9.22 -14.17
C PRO A 146 15.60 -9.98 -13.56
N ILE A 147 15.41 -11.23 -13.96
CA ILE A 147 14.36 -12.10 -13.39
C ILE A 147 14.58 -12.30 -11.89
N ALA A 148 15.82 -12.28 -11.42
CA ALA A 148 16.13 -12.35 -9.99
C ALA A 148 15.56 -11.16 -9.22
N ASP A 149 15.61 -9.96 -9.78
CA ASP A 149 15.03 -8.76 -9.17
C ASP A 149 13.50 -8.85 -9.13
N LEU A 150 12.88 -9.29 -10.25
CA LEU A 150 11.44 -9.51 -10.28
C LEU A 150 10.99 -10.54 -9.22
N ARG A 151 11.72 -11.65 -9.06
CA ARG A 151 11.42 -12.66 -8.02
C ARG A 151 11.50 -12.09 -6.62
N ARG A 152 12.49 -11.24 -6.35
CA ARG A 152 12.64 -10.57 -5.05
C ARG A 152 11.44 -9.69 -4.75
N GLU A 153 10.98 -8.89 -5.73
CA GLU A 153 9.83 -8.01 -5.53
C GLU A 153 8.52 -8.79 -5.36
N VAL A 154 8.31 -9.86 -6.13
CA VAL A 154 7.15 -10.76 -5.96
C VAL A 154 7.15 -11.42 -4.57
N GLN A 155 8.32 -11.83 -4.07
CA GLN A 155 8.46 -12.36 -2.71
C GLN A 155 8.16 -11.29 -1.65
N ALA A 156 8.64 -10.06 -1.84
CA ALA A 156 8.34 -8.95 -0.94
C ALA A 156 6.83 -8.65 -0.88
N MET A 157 6.15 -8.70 -2.05
CA MET A 157 4.68 -8.57 -2.11
C MET A 157 3.96 -9.67 -1.35
N ARG A 158 4.41 -10.93 -1.49
CA ARG A 158 3.86 -12.05 -0.75
C ARG A 158 3.97 -11.82 0.76
N ASP A 159 5.19 -11.50 1.22
CA ASP A 159 5.47 -11.34 2.65
C ASP A 159 4.66 -10.18 3.25
N ALA A 160 4.49 -9.09 2.50
CA ALA A 160 3.63 -7.96 2.89
C ALA A 160 2.15 -8.36 2.93
N ALA A 161 1.67 -9.09 1.92
CA ALA A 161 0.29 -9.57 1.86
C ALA A 161 -0.04 -10.54 3.01
N GLU A 162 0.87 -11.46 3.33
CA GLU A 162 0.73 -12.37 4.48
C GLU A 162 0.66 -11.59 5.80
N LYS A 163 1.54 -10.60 6.01
CA LYS A 163 1.54 -9.76 7.21
C LYS A 163 0.25 -8.93 7.33
N ALA A 164 -0.24 -8.41 6.22
CA ALA A 164 -1.47 -7.62 6.17
C ALA A 164 -2.76 -8.48 6.24
N GLY A 165 -2.65 -9.80 6.08
CA GLY A 165 -3.79 -10.72 6.05
C GLY A 165 -4.64 -10.60 4.78
N VAL A 166 -4.04 -10.16 3.66
CA VAL A 166 -4.69 -10.04 2.35
C VAL A 166 -4.15 -11.07 1.35
N ARG A 167 -4.91 -11.32 0.27
CA ARG A 167 -4.49 -12.22 -0.80
C ARG A 167 -4.42 -11.50 -2.14
N ILE A 168 -3.38 -11.77 -2.90
CA ILE A 168 -3.29 -11.36 -4.31
C ILE A 168 -4.01 -12.41 -5.14
N VAL A 169 -5.13 -12.05 -5.76
CA VAL A 169 -6.07 -13.01 -6.38
C VAL A 169 -6.15 -12.93 -7.89
N THR A 170 -5.57 -11.91 -8.48
CA THR A 170 -5.48 -11.73 -9.94
C THR A 170 -4.38 -10.73 -10.27
N GLY A 171 -3.95 -10.69 -11.53
CA GLY A 171 -2.94 -9.74 -11.98
C GLY A 171 -2.81 -9.72 -13.51
N ASP A 172 -2.01 -8.79 -13.99
CA ASP A 172 -1.64 -8.67 -15.41
C ASP A 172 -0.16 -8.35 -15.53
N THR A 173 0.44 -8.67 -16.67
CA THR A 173 1.84 -8.39 -16.96
C THR A 173 2.01 -7.85 -18.36
N LYS A 174 2.64 -6.69 -18.47
CA LYS A 174 3.06 -6.09 -19.75
C LYS A 174 4.57 -5.91 -19.75
N VAL A 175 5.19 -6.14 -20.89
CA VAL A 175 6.61 -5.83 -21.10
C VAL A 175 6.71 -4.70 -22.11
N VAL A 176 7.45 -3.65 -21.74
CA VAL A 176 7.76 -2.50 -22.59
C VAL A 176 9.21 -2.57 -23.07
N PRO A 177 9.53 -1.99 -24.25
CA PRO A 177 10.90 -1.95 -24.76
C PRO A 177 11.84 -1.24 -23.78
N LYS A 178 13.12 -1.58 -23.82
CA LYS A 178 14.17 -0.92 -23.06
C LYS A 178 14.18 0.60 -23.31
N GLY A 179 14.22 1.40 -22.24
CA GLY A 179 14.15 2.86 -22.28
C GLY A 179 12.73 3.43 -22.31
N SER A 180 11.69 2.57 -22.29
CA SER A 180 10.27 2.98 -22.21
C SER A 180 9.67 2.88 -20.80
N GLY A 181 10.45 2.47 -19.83
CA GLY A 181 10.08 2.35 -18.43
C GLY A 181 11.26 2.65 -17.52
N ASP A 182 11.08 2.41 -16.22
CA ASP A 182 12.14 2.49 -15.21
C ASP A 182 12.20 1.17 -14.45
N LYS A 183 12.67 0.14 -15.11
CA LYS A 183 12.77 -1.25 -14.65
C LYS A 183 11.41 -1.91 -14.40
N LEU A 184 10.66 -1.43 -13.42
CA LEU A 184 9.45 -2.07 -12.92
C LEU A 184 8.47 -1.01 -12.38
N PHE A 185 7.23 -1.06 -12.86
CA PHE A 185 6.09 -0.37 -12.26
C PHE A 185 5.07 -1.40 -11.80
N ILE A 186 4.43 -1.15 -10.67
CA ILE A 186 3.38 -2.01 -10.12
C ILE A 186 2.13 -1.16 -9.90
N ASN A 187 0.98 -1.65 -10.39
CA ASN A 187 -0.33 -1.13 -10.03
C ASN A 187 -1.06 -2.17 -9.21
N THR A 188 -1.63 -1.76 -8.09
CA THR A 188 -2.50 -2.61 -7.27
C THR A 188 -3.89 -2.01 -7.17
N ALA A 189 -4.90 -2.87 -7.12
CA ALA A 189 -6.25 -2.48 -6.72
C ALA A 189 -6.73 -3.45 -5.63
N GLY A 190 -7.25 -2.89 -4.56
CA GLY A 190 -7.68 -3.63 -3.39
C GLY A 190 -9.18 -3.53 -3.15
N ILE A 191 -9.74 -4.57 -2.55
CA ILE A 191 -11.11 -4.62 -2.07
C ILE A 191 -11.11 -4.92 -0.57
N GLY A 192 -11.90 -4.14 0.17
CA GLY A 192 -12.15 -4.32 1.58
C GLY A 192 -13.63 -4.17 1.93
N ILE A 193 -13.99 -4.54 3.13
CA ILE A 193 -15.36 -4.39 3.66
C ILE A 193 -15.35 -3.38 4.81
N VAL A 194 -16.35 -2.49 4.82
CA VAL A 194 -16.55 -1.48 5.87
C VAL A 194 -17.81 -1.82 6.66
N PRO A 195 -17.71 -2.15 7.95
CA PRO A 195 -18.88 -2.27 8.81
C PRO A 195 -19.69 -0.97 8.84
N LEU A 196 -21.02 -1.05 8.73
CA LEU A 196 -21.91 0.12 8.76
C LEU A 196 -21.81 0.93 10.05
N SER A 197 -21.34 0.32 11.13
CA SER A 197 -21.08 0.99 12.39
C SER A 197 -19.92 1.99 12.34
N ARG A 198 -19.03 1.87 11.34
CA ARG A 198 -17.91 2.79 11.14
C ARG A 198 -18.35 4.00 10.33
N GLN A 199 -18.33 5.16 10.96
CA GLN A 199 -18.71 6.43 10.35
C GLN A 199 -17.50 7.37 10.38
N LEU A 200 -16.67 7.27 9.35
CA LEU A 200 -15.49 8.11 9.18
C LEU A 200 -15.76 9.14 8.07
N GLY A 201 -15.40 10.38 8.32
CA GLY A 201 -15.55 11.45 7.34
C GLY A 201 -15.19 12.82 7.93
N ALA A 202 -14.86 13.76 7.07
CA ALA A 202 -14.59 15.13 7.47
C ALA A 202 -15.81 15.79 8.14
N ASP A 203 -17.01 15.38 7.77
CA ASP A 203 -18.29 15.81 8.34
C ASP A 203 -18.49 15.37 9.81
N GLN A 204 -17.74 14.37 10.27
CA GLN A 204 -17.78 13.90 11.66
C GLN A 204 -16.86 14.71 12.60
N VAL A 205 -15.89 15.45 12.03
CA VAL A 205 -14.87 16.18 12.79
C VAL A 205 -15.48 17.38 13.49
N GLN A 206 -15.12 17.57 14.76
CA GLN A 206 -15.67 18.62 15.63
C GLN A 206 -14.56 19.49 16.22
N ARG A 207 -14.91 20.73 16.53
CA ARG A 207 -14.02 21.61 17.29
C ARG A 207 -13.66 20.98 18.63
N GLY A 208 -12.36 20.95 18.94
CA GLY A 208 -11.83 20.40 20.19
C GLY A 208 -11.32 18.99 20.04
N ASP A 209 -11.69 18.27 18.96
CA ASP A 209 -11.12 16.95 18.65
C ASP A 209 -9.59 17.02 18.58
N ARG A 210 -8.93 15.90 18.87
CA ARG A 210 -7.48 15.76 18.87
C ARG A 210 -6.98 15.16 17.57
N ILE A 211 -5.83 15.66 17.13
CA ILE A 211 -5.11 15.16 15.96
C ILE A 211 -3.98 14.27 16.44
N ILE A 212 -4.01 13.01 16.05
CA ILE A 212 -2.97 12.04 16.39
C ILE A 212 -2.30 11.51 15.13
N VAL A 213 -1.04 11.12 15.26
CA VAL A 213 -0.28 10.35 14.27
C VAL A 213 0.07 9.00 14.85
N SER A 214 0.12 7.96 14.02
CA SER A 214 0.41 6.59 14.47
C SER A 214 1.89 6.28 14.60
N GLY A 215 2.79 7.17 14.16
CA GLY A 215 4.23 6.97 14.18
C GLY A 215 5.00 8.21 13.73
N ALA A 216 6.33 8.08 13.67
CA ALA A 216 7.23 9.13 13.18
C ALA A 216 6.98 9.44 11.71
N ILE A 217 7.31 10.68 11.30
CA ILE A 217 7.15 11.16 9.92
C ILE A 217 8.48 11.30 9.21
N ALA A 218 8.42 11.37 7.86
CA ALA A 218 9.48 11.72 6.92
C ALA A 218 10.50 10.61 6.60
N ASP A 219 10.46 9.47 7.24
CA ASP A 219 11.45 8.42 7.04
C ASP A 219 11.42 7.82 5.64
N HIS A 220 10.22 7.55 5.08
CA HIS A 220 10.13 6.97 3.74
C HIS A 220 10.76 7.86 2.69
N GLY A 221 10.28 9.09 2.57
CA GLY A 221 10.77 9.99 1.54
C GLY A 221 12.27 10.24 1.66
N MET A 222 12.78 10.43 2.87
CA MET A 222 14.22 10.60 3.11
C MET A 222 15.01 9.34 2.77
N SER A 223 14.52 8.15 3.11
CA SER A 223 15.16 6.88 2.75
C SER A 223 15.32 6.71 1.24
N VAL A 224 14.24 6.96 0.47
CA VAL A 224 14.27 6.86 -1.00
C VAL A 224 15.19 7.92 -1.61
N MET A 225 15.16 9.15 -1.12
CA MET A 225 16.04 10.23 -1.60
C MET A 225 17.52 9.88 -1.37
N MET A 226 17.87 9.34 -0.19
CA MET A 226 19.25 8.89 0.09
C MET A 226 19.66 7.74 -0.83
N ALA A 227 18.74 6.78 -1.09
CA ALA A 227 19.02 5.63 -1.94
C ALA A 227 19.28 5.98 -3.41
N ARG A 228 18.82 7.13 -3.89
CA ARG A 228 19.11 7.63 -5.25
C ARG A 228 20.56 8.03 -5.44
N GLY A 229 21.26 8.38 -4.37
CA GLY A 229 22.65 8.81 -4.45
C GLY A 229 22.85 10.21 -5.02
N ASP A 230 21.77 10.97 -5.25
CA ASP A 230 21.83 12.35 -5.76
C ASP A 230 22.34 13.35 -4.70
N LEU A 231 22.38 12.91 -3.45
CA LEU A 231 22.78 13.73 -2.31
C LEU A 231 24.14 13.26 -1.79
N ALA A 232 25.05 14.21 -1.53
CA ALA A 232 26.35 13.93 -0.93
C ALA A 232 26.26 13.59 0.58
N ILE A 233 25.14 13.05 1.02
CA ILE A 233 24.83 12.71 2.42
C ILE A 233 24.51 11.23 2.48
N GLU A 234 25.21 10.50 3.34
CA GLU A 234 24.87 9.12 3.71
C GLU A 234 24.33 9.11 5.14
N ALA A 235 23.07 8.70 5.29
CA ALA A 235 22.47 8.50 6.59
C ALA A 235 21.72 7.15 6.61
N PRO A 236 21.79 6.38 7.72
CA PRO A 236 21.14 5.07 7.82
C PRO A 236 19.63 5.16 8.07
N ILE A 237 18.95 6.04 7.31
CA ILE A 237 17.50 6.22 7.37
C ILE A 237 16.84 5.06 6.63
N LYS A 238 15.85 4.45 7.26
CA LYS A 238 15.05 3.36 6.67
C LYS A 238 13.62 3.83 6.46
N SER A 239 13.02 3.40 5.36
CA SER A 239 11.60 3.62 5.10
C SER A 239 10.74 3.04 6.22
N ASP A 240 9.65 3.73 6.53
CA ASP A 240 8.61 3.30 7.44
C ASP A 240 7.59 2.34 6.78
N THR A 241 7.77 1.97 5.50
CA THR A 241 6.77 1.19 4.74
C THR A 241 6.30 -0.04 5.50
N ARG A 242 5.01 -0.11 5.75
CA ARG A 242 4.30 -1.21 6.42
C ARG A 242 2.80 -1.10 6.25
N ALA A 243 2.10 -2.22 6.42
CA ALA A 243 0.64 -2.22 6.51
C ALA A 243 0.19 -1.69 7.90
N VAL A 244 -0.70 -0.69 7.90
CA VAL A 244 -1.23 -0.07 9.13
C VAL A 244 -2.60 -0.62 9.54
N ASN A 245 -3.14 -1.58 8.82
CA ASN A 245 -4.49 -2.11 9.06
C ASN A 245 -4.69 -2.66 10.47
N CYS A 246 -3.67 -3.29 11.08
CA CYS A 246 -3.76 -3.76 12.47
C CYS A 246 -3.84 -2.59 13.47
N LEU A 247 -3.10 -1.50 13.23
CA LEU A 247 -3.16 -0.29 14.06
C LEU A 247 -4.53 0.38 13.95
N VAL A 248 -5.07 0.47 12.72
CA VAL A 248 -6.39 1.03 12.46
C VAL A 248 -7.49 0.20 13.13
N GLU A 249 -7.45 -1.14 12.99
CA GLU A 249 -8.42 -2.02 13.65
C GLU A 249 -8.35 -1.88 15.19
N GLY A 250 -7.15 -1.80 15.76
CA GLY A 250 -6.97 -1.56 17.18
C GLY A 250 -7.58 -0.22 17.62
N LEU A 251 -7.27 0.86 16.88
CA LEU A 251 -7.82 2.20 17.16
C LEU A 251 -9.35 2.20 17.09
N LEU A 252 -9.94 1.69 16.01
CA LEU A 252 -11.40 1.67 15.81
C LEU A 252 -12.10 0.74 16.81
N GLY A 253 -11.42 -0.31 17.27
CA GLY A 253 -11.93 -1.20 18.34
C GLY A 253 -11.99 -0.52 19.69
N ALA A 254 -10.95 0.25 20.06
CA ALA A 254 -10.86 0.96 21.34
C ALA A 254 -11.60 2.31 21.33
N VAL A 255 -11.59 3.01 20.19
CA VAL A 255 -12.20 4.32 19.98
C VAL A 255 -13.15 4.27 18.77
N PRO A 256 -14.32 3.63 18.88
CA PRO A 256 -15.29 3.53 17.78
C PRO A 256 -15.80 4.89 17.29
N GLN A 257 -15.60 5.94 18.06
CA GLN A 257 -15.97 7.32 17.73
C GLN A 257 -14.87 8.10 17.03
N THR A 258 -13.81 7.43 16.55
CA THR A 258 -12.82 8.03 15.65
C THR A 258 -13.53 8.73 14.50
N ARG A 259 -13.17 9.99 14.23
CA ARG A 259 -13.89 10.85 13.31
C ARG A 259 -13.43 10.72 11.87
N TRP A 260 -12.12 10.62 11.70
CA TRP A 260 -11.47 10.67 10.39
C TRP A 260 -10.07 10.08 10.48
N MET A 261 -9.60 9.49 9.39
CA MET A 261 -8.24 8.98 9.24
C MET A 261 -7.74 9.20 7.81
N ARG A 262 -6.43 9.34 7.62
CA ARG A 262 -5.74 9.39 6.34
C ARG A 262 -4.28 8.98 6.51
N ASP A 263 -3.72 8.24 5.57
CA ASP A 263 -2.28 8.05 5.47
C ASP A 263 -1.61 9.31 4.88
N ALA A 264 -0.39 9.58 5.31
CA ALA A 264 0.28 10.83 4.97
C ALA A 264 1.35 10.59 3.90
N THR A 265 0.92 10.15 2.72
CA THR A 265 1.76 9.85 1.56
C THR A 265 2.24 11.13 0.87
N ARG A 266 1.87 11.37 -0.38
CA ARG A 266 2.35 12.54 -1.16
C ARG A 266 2.03 13.87 -0.50
N GLY A 267 3.07 14.73 -0.36
CA GLY A 267 2.95 16.02 0.32
C GLY A 267 2.87 15.91 1.83
N GLY A 268 3.03 14.70 2.36
CA GLY A 268 3.18 14.41 3.78
C GLY A 268 2.00 14.83 4.66
N LEU A 269 2.26 14.95 5.93
CA LEU A 269 1.28 15.37 6.92
C LEU A 269 0.73 16.78 6.65
N GLY A 270 1.55 17.68 6.09
CA GLY A 270 1.14 19.05 5.76
C GLY A 270 -0.01 19.09 4.77
N THR A 271 0.05 18.30 3.71
CA THR A 271 -1.02 18.21 2.70
C THR A 271 -2.29 17.61 3.30
N VAL A 272 -2.17 16.49 3.99
CA VAL A 272 -3.29 15.78 4.62
C VAL A 272 -4.07 16.67 5.60
N LEU A 273 -3.38 17.45 6.42
CA LEU A 273 -4.02 18.37 7.37
C LEU A 273 -4.70 19.55 6.66
N ASN A 274 -4.12 20.08 5.58
CA ASN A 274 -4.75 21.13 4.79
C ASN A 274 -6.02 20.65 4.08
N GLU A 275 -5.98 19.44 3.50
CA GLU A 275 -7.18 18.82 2.90
C GLU A 275 -8.30 18.68 3.94
N LEU A 276 -7.97 18.22 5.14
CA LEU A 276 -8.93 18.14 6.24
C LEU A 276 -9.48 19.50 6.66
N ALA A 277 -8.61 20.52 6.81
CA ALA A 277 -9.03 21.85 7.19
C ALA A 277 -9.99 22.46 6.15
N VAL A 278 -9.72 22.28 4.86
CA VAL A 278 -10.59 22.73 3.77
C VAL A 278 -11.91 21.95 3.76
N ALA A 279 -11.87 20.61 3.90
CA ALA A 279 -13.07 19.77 3.86
C ALA A 279 -14.02 20.04 5.04
N THR A 280 -13.48 20.37 6.22
CA THR A 280 -14.28 20.65 7.43
C THR A 280 -14.71 22.11 7.54
N GLY A 281 -14.01 23.05 6.87
CA GLY A 281 -14.13 24.47 7.11
C GLY A 281 -13.58 24.95 8.47
N LEU A 282 -12.98 24.03 9.24
CA LEU A 282 -12.40 24.31 10.56
C LEU A 282 -10.90 24.60 10.45
N GLY A 283 -10.32 25.16 11.49
CA GLY A 283 -8.88 25.34 11.62
C GLY A 283 -8.24 24.11 12.29
N ILE A 284 -6.97 23.90 12.01
CA ILE A 284 -6.15 22.88 12.66
C ILE A 284 -4.96 23.59 13.31
N ALA A 285 -4.73 23.35 14.61
CA ALA A 285 -3.57 23.82 15.34
C ALA A 285 -2.72 22.62 15.75
N ILE A 286 -1.48 22.58 15.29
CA ILE A 286 -0.50 21.53 15.61
C ILE A 286 0.69 22.12 16.36
N GLU A 287 1.42 21.31 17.09
CA GLU A 287 2.59 21.67 17.90
C GLU A 287 3.83 20.99 17.32
N ASP A 288 4.81 21.75 16.85
CA ASP A 288 6.04 21.26 16.20
C ASP A 288 6.79 20.22 17.04
N GLU A 289 6.96 20.50 18.34
CA GLU A 289 7.66 19.61 19.27
C GLU A 289 6.91 18.29 19.55
N SER A 290 5.61 18.24 19.26
CA SER A 290 4.78 17.06 19.45
C SER A 290 4.80 16.11 18.27
N ILE A 291 5.33 16.54 17.12
CA ILE A 291 5.41 15.71 15.92
C ILE A 291 6.65 14.81 16.00
N PRO A 292 6.47 13.48 16.06
CA PRO A 292 7.61 12.57 16.13
C PRO A 292 8.37 12.56 14.80
N VAL A 293 9.66 12.86 14.86
CA VAL A 293 10.61 12.81 13.75
C VAL A 293 11.92 12.25 14.29
N HIS A 294 12.42 11.19 13.71
CA HIS A 294 13.70 10.61 14.14
C HIS A 294 14.87 11.59 13.95
N ASP A 295 15.80 11.62 14.89
CA ASP A 295 16.92 12.59 14.87
C ASP A 295 17.72 12.58 13.57
N MET A 296 18.00 11.39 13.01
CA MET A 296 18.72 11.24 11.75
C MET A 296 17.93 11.83 10.58
N THR A 297 16.63 11.61 10.56
CA THR A 297 15.71 12.12 9.52
C THR A 297 15.59 13.64 9.64
N ARG A 298 15.43 14.17 10.85
CA ARG A 298 15.42 15.62 11.11
C ARG A 298 16.73 16.27 10.67
N GLY A 299 17.87 15.71 11.06
CA GLY A 299 19.20 16.23 10.66
C GLY A 299 19.40 16.23 9.14
N ALA A 300 18.93 15.19 8.44
CA ALA A 300 19.00 15.13 6.98
C ALA A 300 18.07 16.16 6.33
N CYS A 301 16.85 16.33 6.84
CA CYS A 301 15.93 17.35 6.39
C CYS A 301 16.49 18.76 6.57
N ASP A 302 17.08 19.06 7.74
CA ASP A 302 17.69 20.36 8.04
C ASP A 302 18.85 20.68 7.09
N MET A 303 19.72 19.70 6.81
CA MET A 303 20.83 19.88 5.86
C MET A 303 20.37 20.16 4.43
N LEU A 304 19.22 19.62 4.03
CA LEU A 304 18.66 19.79 2.69
C LEU A 304 17.70 20.98 2.59
N GLY A 305 17.35 21.61 3.71
CA GLY A 305 16.33 22.66 3.75
C GLY A 305 14.92 22.15 3.45
N ILE A 306 14.65 20.87 3.75
CA ILE A 306 13.35 20.23 3.58
C ILE A 306 12.62 20.24 4.91
N ASP A 307 11.36 20.65 4.90
CA ASP A 307 10.52 20.54 6.09
C ASP A 307 9.92 19.13 6.20
N PRO A 308 10.18 18.37 7.28
CA PRO A 308 9.70 17.01 7.45
C PRO A 308 8.18 16.84 7.29
N ILE A 309 7.41 17.88 7.58
CA ILE A 309 5.94 17.83 7.52
C ILE A 309 5.40 17.57 6.11
N TYR A 310 6.20 17.84 5.06
CA TYR A 310 5.84 17.64 3.66
C TYR A 310 6.44 16.39 3.04
N VAL A 311 7.26 15.67 3.79
CA VAL A 311 7.89 14.44 3.30
C VAL A 311 6.92 13.28 3.36
N ALA A 312 6.88 12.47 2.30
CA ALA A 312 5.99 11.32 2.20
C ALA A 312 6.31 10.22 3.22
N ASN A 313 5.27 9.53 3.66
CA ASN A 313 5.30 8.40 4.58
C ASN A 313 4.53 7.23 3.97
N GLU A 314 4.89 5.99 4.30
CA GLU A 314 4.27 4.80 3.73
C GLU A 314 3.91 3.75 4.81
N GLY A 315 4.01 4.13 6.08
CA GLY A 315 3.76 3.24 7.22
C GLY A 315 3.10 3.89 8.41
N MET A 316 2.53 5.08 8.24
CA MET A 316 1.83 5.80 9.29
C MET A 316 0.55 6.45 8.77
N PHE A 317 -0.35 6.81 9.67
CA PHE A 317 -1.57 7.57 9.38
C PHE A 317 -1.81 8.67 10.40
N CYS A 318 -2.56 9.66 9.96
CA CYS A 318 -3.13 10.71 10.80
C CYS A 318 -4.59 10.37 11.11
N ALA A 319 -5.03 10.59 12.34
CA ALA A 319 -6.41 10.38 12.76
C ALA A 319 -6.93 11.54 13.60
N VAL A 320 -8.26 11.73 13.59
CA VAL A 320 -8.97 12.66 14.44
C VAL A 320 -9.86 11.88 15.40
N VAL A 321 -9.66 12.10 16.69
CA VAL A 321 -10.39 11.42 17.78
C VAL A 321 -11.03 12.43 18.74
N PRO A 322 -12.14 12.06 19.44
CA PRO A 322 -12.70 12.90 20.49
C PRO A 322 -11.67 13.25 21.57
N ALA A 323 -11.74 14.46 22.11
CA ALA A 323 -10.76 14.97 23.06
C ALA A 323 -10.65 14.12 24.35
N ASP A 324 -11.75 13.55 24.79
CA ASP A 324 -11.84 12.70 25.98
C ASP A 324 -11.39 11.26 25.77
N GLN A 325 -11.09 10.88 24.51
CA GLN A 325 -10.65 9.54 24.14
C GLN A 325 -9.20 9.48 23.62
N VAL A 326 -8.49 10.60 23.61
CA VAL A 326 -7.12 10.68 23.07
C VAL A 326 -6.14 9.78 23.81
N ASP A 327 -6.23 9.70 25.14
CA ASP A 327 -5.35 8.87 25.95
C ASP A 327 -5.57 7.39 25.66
N THR A 328 -6.84 6.94 25.56
CA THR A 328 -7.20 5.57 25.16
C THR A 328 -6.68 5.24 23.76
N ALA A 329 -6.81 6.19 22.80
CA ALA A 329 -6.30 6.02 21.46
C ALA A 329 -4.77 5.81 21.43
N LEU A 330 -4.03 6.67 22.14
CA LEU A 330 -2.56 6.60 22.20
C LEU A 330 -2.08 5.35 22.96
N GLU A 331 -2.67 5.00 24.07
CA GLU A 331 -2.35 3.77 24.82
C GLU A 331 -2.55 2.54 23.95
N THR A 332 -3.67 2.48 23.20
CA THR A 332 -3.97 1.38 22.29
C THR A 332 -2.97 1.28 21.17
N LEU A 333 -2.69 2.40 20.48
CA LEU A 333 -1.73 2.40 19.37
C LEU A 333 -0.33 2.02 19.85
N ARG A 334 0.14 2.58 20.97
CA ARG A 334 1.48 2.31 21.51
C ARG A 334 1.67 0.87 22.01
N ALA A 335 0.60 0.18 22.33
CA ALA A 335 0.63 -1.23 22.70
C ALA A 335 0.72 -2.18 21.49
N LEU A 336 0.54 -1.67 20.27
CA LEU A 336 0.56 -2.46 19.03
C LEU A 336 1.89 -2.27 18.30
N PRO A 337 2.41 -3.34 17.64
CA PRO A 337 3.63 -3.26 16.86
C PRO A 337 3.55 -2.18 15.78
N GLY A 338 4.50 -1.25 15.79
CA GLY A 338 4.59 -0.13 14.86
C GLY A 338 3.80 1.11 15.24
N GLY A 339 3.13 1.11 16.40
CA GLY A 339 2.44 2.27 16.97
C GLY A 339 3.14 2.87 18.20
N GLU A 340 4.34 2.40 18.53
CA GLU A 340 5.08 2.77 19.76
C GLU A 340 5.31 4.28 19.87
N GLU A 341 5.42 4.98 18.73
CA GLU A 341 5.67 6.41 18.64
C GLU A 341 4.41 7.23 18.37
N ALA A 342 3.21 6.63 18.50
CA ALA A 342 1.96 7.36 18.33
C ALA A 342 1.90 8.60 19.23
N ALA A 343 1.51 9.74 18.66
CA ALA A 343 1.54 11.01 19.35
C ALA A 343 0.28 11.86 19.07
N ASN A 344 -0.13 12.63 20.08
CA ASN A 344 -1.10 13.70 19.91
C ASN A 344 -0.33 14.95 19.47
N ILE A 345 -0.53 15.38 18.24
CA ILE A 345 0.21 16.48 17.62
C ILE A 345 -0.57 17.80 17.61
N GLY A 346 -1.84 17.80 18.01
CA GLY A 346 -2.63 19.02 17.94
C GLY A 346 -4.13 18.83 18.13
N ARG A 347 -4.87 19.81 17.67
CA ARG A 347 -6.33 19.87 17.85
C ARG A 347 -7.04 20.63 16.75
N VAL A 348 -8.32 20.32 16.59
CA VAL A 348 -9.24 21.06 15.74
C VAL A 348 -9.72 22.32 16.45
N VAL A 349 -9.63 23.47 15.77
CA VAL A 349 -10.00 24.80 16.28
C VAL A 349 -11.00 25.47 15.36
N SER A 350 -11.67 26.52 15.82
CA SER A 350 -12.61 27.27 14.98
C SER A 350 -11.92 28.30 14.07
N LYS A 351 -10.73 28.75 14.45
CA LYS A 351 -10.00 29.80 13.69
C LYS A 351 -8.50 29.57 13.74
N PRO A 352 -7.76 29.93 12.67
CA PRO A 352 -8.28 30.42 11.38
C PRO A 352 -9.04 29.33 10.63
N GLU A 353 -10.15 29.68 9.96
CA GLU A 353 -10.96 28.74 9.18
C GLU A 353 -10.18 28.16 8.00
N SER A 354 -10.43 26.88 7.66
CA SER A 354 -9.85 26.18 6.50
C SER A 354 -8.33 26.33 6.41
N SER A 355 -7.64 26.31 7.54
CA SER A 355 -6.19 26.58 7.59
C SER A 355 -5.51 25.75 8.66
N VAL A 356 -4.22 25.46 8.44
CA VAL A 356 -3.35 24.77 9.39
C VAL A 356 -2.34 25.73 9.98
N VAL A 357 -2.27 25.81 11.29
CA VAL A 357 -1.31 26.62 12.05
C VAL A 357 -0.42 25.72 12.89
N MET A 358 0.89 25.88 12.79
CA MET A 358 1.87 25.22 13.64
C MET A 358 2.40 26.18 14.69
N VAL A 359 2.35 25.76 15.94
CA VAL A 359 3.00 26.44 17.06
C VAL A 359 4.45 25.93 17.15
N THR A 360 5.40 26.85 17.07
CA THR A 360 6.84 26.51 17.14
C THR A 360 7.32 26.42 18.59
N ALA A 361 8.44 25.74 18.82
CA ALA A 361 9.12 25.64 20.12
C ALA A 361 9.33 26.98 20.86
N PHE A 362 9.48 28.07 20.11
CA PHE A 362 9.67 29.42 20.68
C PHE A 362 8.34 30.17 20.95
N GLY A 363 7.19 29.50 20.80
CA GLY A 363 5.85 30.11 21.00
C GLY A 363 5.37 30.98 19.84
N GLY A 364 6.13 31.04 18.75
CA GLY A 364 5.66 31.66 17.50
C GLY A 364 4.67 30.74 16.78
N THR A 365 3.98 31.27 15.77
CA THR A 365 3.08 30.50 14.91
C THR A 365 3.48 30.68 13.46
N ARG A 366 3.39 29.62 12.67
CA ARG A 366 3.51 29.66 11.21
C ARG A 366 2.32 28.97 10.55
N MET A 367 1.95 29.45 9.39
CA MET A 367 0.97 28.76 8.54
C MET A 367 1.65 27.57 7.87
N ILE A 368 0.96 26.45 7.85
CA ILE A 368 1.30 25.29 7.03
C ILE A 368 0.34 25.32 5.85
N ASP A 369 0.88 25.50 4.64
CA ASP A 369 0.09 25.58 3.42
C ASP A 369 0.41 24.38 2.51
N MET A 370 -0.44 24.10 1.54
CA MET A 370 -0.13 23.09 0.53
C MET A 370 1.05 23.53 -0.32
N LEU A 371 1.92 22.58 -0.64
CA LEU A 371 3.07 22.88 -1.52
C LEU A 371 2.60 23.28 -2.92
N VAL A 372 3.21 24.31 -3.46
CA VAL A 372 3.03 24.72 -4.86
C VAL A 372 4.09 24.01 -5.70
N GLY A 373 3.67 23.02 -6.48
CA GLY A 373 4.57 22.17 -7.25
C GLY A 373 5.01 20.92 -6.46
N ASP A 374 5.95 20.19 -7.02
CA ASP A 374 6.53 18.98 -6.40
C ASP A 374 8.02 19.26 -6.11
N PRO A 375 8.35 19.79 -4.92
CA PRO A 375 9.72 20.12 -4.57
C PRO A 375 10.56 18.88 -4.25
N LEU A 376 9.90 17.74 -4.06
CA LEU A 376 10.55 16.47 -3.80
C LEU A 376 10.50 15.57 -5.04
N PRO A 377 11.57 14.84 -5.35
CA PRO A 377 11.54 13.88 -6.45
C PRO A 377 10.50 12.78 -6.15
N ARG A 378 9.96 12.14 -7.21
CA ARG A 378 9.00 11.03 -7.08
C ARG A 378 9.54 9.97 -6.13
N ILE A 379 8.80 9.68 -5.05
CA ILE A 379 9.22 8.80 -3.96
C ILE A 379 8.36 7.53 -3.88
N CYS A 380 7.23 7.51 -4.56
CA CYS A 380 6.31 6.37 -4.63
C CYS A 380 5.81 6.11 -6.06
#